data_b16c26aae8e1d4361220eccb77aebb1b
#
_entry.id   b16c26aae8e1d4361220eccb77aebb1b
#
_cell.length_a   1.000
_cell.length_b   1.000
_cell.length_c   1.000
_cell.angle_alpha   90.00
_cell.angle_beta   90.00
_cell.angle_gamma   90.00
#
_symmetry.space_group_name_H-M   'P 1'
#
loop_
_entity.id
_entity.type
_entity.pdbx_description
1 polymer ?
#
loop_
_entity_poly.entity_id
_entity_poly.type
_entity_poly.pdbx_seq_one_letter_code
_entity_poly.pdbx_strand_id
1 'polypeptide(L)'
;MKEPSTLPVGIYEKALPADLPWEQRLEMACSAGYDFVEISIDESEERLARLNWSSSERANLRKAINNTGTKILTMGVSGLRKFPLGSASRDIREQAVEIFTKAIELASDIGVKIIQVIGYDVFYETSDESTQLWFLEGLRIGAQRAAEAGVMLGLENADVEYVNSVEKVMHLVRKVNSPWFNVYPDMGNLAASGYNPVSQLRFAEGHIVAVHIKD
;
A
#
# COMPACT_ATOMS: atom_id res chain seq x y z
N MET A 1 -15.27 -9.79 24.48
CA MET A 1 -13.85 -10.09 24.19
C MET A 1 -13.83 -10.87 22.89
N LYS A 2 -13.17 -10.37 21.85
CA LYS A 2 -12.94 -11.16 20.62
C LYS A 2 -12.03 -12.34 20.95
N GLU A 3 -12.31 -13.49 20.40
CA GLU A 3 -11.41 -14.64 20.55
C GLU A 3 -10.01 -14.31 19.97
N PRO A 4 -8.92 -14.78 20.60
CA PRO A 4 -7.54 -14.35 20.23
C PRO A 4 -7.05 -14.80 18.85
N SER A 5 -7.88 -15.41 18.03
CA SER A 5 -7.51 -16.03 16.74
C SER A 5 -8.08 -15.35 15.50
N THR A 6 -8.81 -14.26 15.62
CA THR A 6 -9.34 -13.55 14.45
C THR A 6 -8.33 -12.53 13.92
N LEU A 7 -8.01 -12.63 12.62
CA LEU A 7 -7.22 -11.60 11.94
C LEU A 7 -7.94 -10.24 12.04
N PRO A 8 -7.20 -9.12 12.23
CA PRO A 8 -7.80 -7.81 12.24
C PRO A 8 -8.38 -7.48 10.87
N VAL A 9 -9.57 -6.86 10.84
CA VAL A 9 -10.27 -6.46 9.64
C VAL A 9 -10.24 -4.94 9.54
N GLY A 10 -9.69 -4.42 8.44
CA GLY A 10 -9.63 -2.99 8.15
C GLY A 10 -10.65 -2.54 7.12
N ILE A 11 -10.92 -1.24 7.11
CA ILE A 11 -11.68 -0.57 6.08
C ILE A 11 -10.81 0.43 5.34
N TYR A 12 -10.93 0.45 4.00
CA TYR A 12 -10.26 1.45 3.20
C TYR A 12 -10.93 2.82 3.36
N GLU A 13 -10.18 3.87 3.63
CA GLU A 13 -10.72 5.20 3.95
C GLU A 13 -11.70 5.75 2.89
N LYS A 14 -11.58 5.29 1.64
CA LYS A 14 -12.49 5.73 0.56
C LYS A 14 -13.94 5.25 0.73
N ALA A 15 -14.16 4.26 1.58
CA ALA A 15 -15.51 3.84 1.97
C ALA A 15 -16.10 4.70 3.09
N LEU A 16 -15.33 5.63 3.66
CA LEU A 16 -15.76 6.58 4.67
C LEU A 16 -16.03 7.96 4.05
N PRO A 17 -16.97 8.76 4.60
CA PRO A 17 -17.25 10.10 4.08
C PRO A 17 -16.00 11.00 4.11
N ALA A 18 -15.66 11.55 2.95
CA ALA A 18 -14.42 12.31 2.79
C ALA A 18 -14.44 13.71 3.43
N ASP A 19 -15.63 14.25 3.68
CA ASP A 19 -15.88 15.55 4.28
C ASP A 19 -15.79 15.56 5.81
N LEU A 20 -15.76 14.39 6.46
CA LEU A 20 -15.64 14.27 7.90
C LEU A 20 -14.18 14.44 8.38
N PRO A 21 -13.97 15.05 9.56
CA PRO A 21 -12.68 15.04 10.25
C PRO A 21 -12.20 13.60 10.54
N TRP A 22 -10.88 13.41 10.64
CA TRP A 22 -10.30 12.10 10.90
C TRP A 22 -10.83 11.40 12.16
N GLU A 23 -11.06 12.13 13.23
CA GLU A 23 -11.61 11.57 14.48
C GLU A 23 -12.97 10.91 14.24
N GLN A 24 -13.88 11.58 13.52
CA GLN A 24 -15.20 11.03 13.19
C GLN A 24 -15.12 9.85 12.22
N ARG A 25 -14.21 9.87 11.23
CA ARG A 25 -13.99 8.73 10.35
C ARG A 25 -13.52 7.50 11.11
N LEU A 26 -12.59 7.67 12.05
CA LEU A 26 -12.07 6.59 12.88
C LEU A 26 -13.13 6.03 13.84
N GLU A 27 -13.96 6.90 14.46
CA GLU A 27 -15.11 6.50 15.28
C GLU A 27 -16.14 5.71 14.46
N MET A 28 -16.44 6.17 13.23
CA MET A 28 -17.36 5.48 12.32
C MET A 28 -16.84 4.08 11.95
N ALA A 29 -15.57 3.95 11.60
CA ALA A 29 -14.94 2.66 11.31
C ALA A 29 -15.05 1.70 12.50
N CYS A 30 -14.73 2.17 13.70
CA CYS A 30 -14.86 1.39 14.93
C CYS A 30 -16.31 0.96 15.19
N SER A 31 -17.26 1.89 15.08
CA SER A 31 -18.69 1.64 15.29
C SER A 31 -19.25 0.63 14.28
N ALA A 32 -18.71 0.59 13.07
CA ALA A 32 -19.04 -0.40 12.05
C ALA A 32 -18.37 -1.77 12.26
N GLY A 33 -17.53 -1.91 13.30
CA GLY A 33 -16.88 -3.16 13.68
C GLY A 33 -15.52 -3.44 13.05
N TYR A 34 -14.92 -2.44 12.38
CA TYR A 34 -13.56 -2.55 11.85
C TYR A 34 -12.51 -2.32 12.93
N ASP A 35 -11.40 -3.03 12.82
CA ASP A 35 -10.29 -2.96 13.77
C ASP A 35 -9.32 -1.82 13.45
N PHE A 36 -9.24 -1.41 12.18
CA PHE A 36 -8.36 -0.35 11.71
C PHE A 36 -8.85 0.29 10.40
N VAL A 37 -8.22 1.39 10.03
CA VAL A 37 -8.42 2.06 8.73
C VAL A 37 -7.15 1.95 7.90
N GLU A 38 -7.30 1.74 6.59
CA GLU A 38 -6.26 1.94 5.59
C GLU A 38 -6.34 3.35 5.02
N ILE A 39 -5.28 4.15 5.18
CA ILE A 39 -5.17 5.49 4.60
C ILE A 39 -4.71 5.44 3.14
N SER A 40 -5.17 6.36 2.31
CA SER A 40 -4.87 6.41 0.88
C SER A 40 -3.96 7.56 0.51
N ILE A 41 -2.94 7.28 -0.28
CA ILE A 41 -2.17 8.24 -1.08
C ILE A 41 -2.42 7.86 -2.55
N ASP A 42 -3.42 8.50 -3.17
CA ASP A 42 -3.79 8.20 -4.55
C ASP A 42 -3.45 9.34 -5.52
N GLU A 43 -3.93 9.25 -6.74
CA GLU A 43 -3.65 10.21 -7.83
C GLU A 43 -4.28 11.59 -7.64
N SER A 44 -5.21 11.76 -6.67
CA SER A 44 -5.85 13.04 -6.40
C SER A 44 -4.87 14.02 -5.75
N GLU A 45 -4.98 15.29 -6.11
CA GLU A 45 -4.14 16.34 -5.53
C GLU A 45 -4.27 16.41 -4.01
N GLU A 46 -5.51 16.25 -3.49
CA GLU A 46 -5.80 16.26 -2.06
C GLU A 46 -5.02 15.17 -1.30
N ARG A 47 -5.01 13.92 -1.81
CA ARG A 47 -4.33 12.82 -1.12
C ARG A 47 -2.84 12.81 -1.37
N LEU A 48 -2.37 13.24 -2.54
CA LEU A 48 -0.94 13.46 -2.76
C LEU A 48 -0.39 14.59 -1.86
N ALA A 49 -1.15 15.64 -1.60
CA ALA A 49 -0.75 16.72 -0.71
C ALA A 49 -0.45 16.25 0.73
N ARG A 50 -1.02 15.13 1.17
CA ARG A 50 -0.73 14.51 2.49
C ARG A 50 0.74 14.17 2.69
N LEU A 51 1.47 13.88 1.62
CA LEU A 51 2.91 13.63 1.66
C LEU A 51 3.71 14.84 2.17
N ASN A 52 3.13 16.04 2.04
CA ASN A 52 3.72 17.31 2.49
C ASN A 52 3.08 17.83 3.78
N TRP A 53 2.28 17.02 4.49
CA TRP A 53 1.72 17.40 5.77
C TRP A 53 2.81 17.87 6.74
N SER A 54 2.57 19.01 7.36
CA SER A 54 3.37 19.56 8.41
C SER A 54 3.40 18.65 9.65
N SER A 55 4.37 18.86 10.53
CA SER A 55 4.43 18.15 11.81
C SER A 55 3.16 18.33 12.65
N SER A 56 2.48 19.47 12.52
CA SER A 56 1.21 19.75 13.20
C SER A 56 0.06 18.91 12.64
N GLU A 57 -0.06 18.79 11.31
CA GLU A 57 -1.09 17.95 10.67
C GLU A 57 -0.90 16.48 11.01
N ARG A 58 0.33 15.98 10.95
CA ARG A 58 0.68 14.61 11.39
C ARG A 58 0.37 14.39 12.87
N ALA A 59 0.65 15.38 13.73
CA ALA A 59 0.33 15.31 15.15
C ALA A 59 -1.19 15.30 15.41
N ASN A 60 -1.97 16.07 14.64
CA ASN A 60 -3.42 16.07 14.72
C ASN A 60 -4.01 14.70 14.36
N LEU A 61 -3.49 14.03 13.31
CA LEU A 61 -3.92 12.69 12.98
C LEU A 61 -3.57 11.68 14.09
N ARG A 62 -2.35 11.73 14.63
CA ARG A 62 -1.98 10.88 15.78
C ARG A 62 -2.87 11.11 16.99
N LYS A 63 -3.27 12.37 17.24
CA LYS A 63 -4.21 12.71 18.32
C LYS A 63 -5.58 12.06 18.08
N ALA A 64 -6.12 12.13 16.85
CA ALA A 64 -7.39 11.49 16.50
C ALA A 64 -7.30 9.96 16.70
N ILE A 65 -6.20 9.31 16.26
CA ILE A 65 -5.94 7.89 16.50
C ILE A 65 -5.94 7.57 18.02
N ASN A 66 -5.26 8.37 18.82
CA ASN A 66 -5.18 8.16 20.26
C ASN A 66 -6.53 8.38 20.97
N ASN A 67 -7.28 9.41 20.58
CA ASN A 67 -8.58 9.73 21.17
C ASN A 67 -9.62 8.63 20.91
N THR A 68 -9.64 8.09 19.69
CA THR A 68 -10.62 7.07 19.28
C THR A 68 -10.17 5.64 19.60
N GLY A 69 -8.87 5.40 19.78
CA GLY A 69 -8.29 4.08 19.91
C GLY A 69 -8.26 3.28 18.60
N THR A 70 -8.86 3.81 17.52
CA THR A 70 -8.89 3.18 16.19
C THR A 70 -7.60 3.48 15.44
N LYS A 71 -6.89 2.46 15.03
CA LYS A 71 -5.58 2.58 14.39
C LYS A 71 -5.69 2.82 12.89
N ILE A 72 -4.68 3.46 12.32
CA ILE A 72 -4.39 3.43 10.89
C ILE A 72 -3.17 2.50 10.74
N LEU A 73 -3.41 1.25 10.31
CA LEU A 73 -2.34 0.23 10.27
C LEU A 73 -1.69 0.11 8.90
N THR A 74 -2.45 0.37 7.83
CA THR A 74 -1.98 0.22 6.46
C THR A 74 -2.16 1.52 5.68
N MET A 75 -1.36 1.68 4.62
CA MET A 75 -1.42 2.80 3.69
C MET A 75 -1.36 2.30 2.26
N GLY A 76 -2.37 2.62 1.45
CA GLY A 76 -2.34 2.33 0.01
C GLY A 76 -1.68 3.48 -0.77
N VAL A 77 -0.66 3.18 -1.56
CA VAL A 77 0.06 4.19 -2.37
C VAL A 77 -0.22 3.99 -3.86
N SER A 78 -1.48 4.22 -4.26
CA SER A 78 -1.90 4.12 -5.66
C SER A 78 -1.59 5.38 -6.50
N GLY A 79 -1.05 6.44 -5.89
CA GLY A 79 -0.50 7.60 -6.60
C GLY A 79 0.63 7.25 -7.57
N LEU A 80 1.29 6.11 -7.35
CA LEU A 80 2.30 5.55 -8.25
C LEU A 80 1.73 5.07 -9.60
N ARG A 81 0.41 5.08 -9.83
CA ARG A 81 -0.17 4.93 -11.17
C ARG A 81 0.12 6.13 -12.06
N LYS A 82 -0.04 7.34 -11.50
CA LYS A 82 0.21 8.61 -12.21
C LYS A 82 1.70 8.90 -12.36
N PHE A 83 2.49 8.47 -11.39
CA PHE A 83 3.94 8.63 -11.35
C PHE A 83 4.58 7.26 -11.15
N PRO A 84 4.65 6.42 -12.23
CA PRO A 84 5.12 5.05 -12.08
C PRO A 84 6.64 4.96 -11.93
N LEU A 85 7.08 4.07 -11.06
CA LEU A 85 8.50 3.77 -10.85
C LEU A 85 9.20 3.24 -12.10
N GLY A 86 8.43 2.66 -13.04
CA GLY A 86 8.93 2.13 -14.30
C GLY A 86 8.78 3.07 -15.50
N SER A 87 8.36 4.33 -15.32
CA SER A 87 8.14 5.26 -16.45
C SER A 87 9.35 5.36 -17.38
N ALA A 88 9.08 5.49 -18.68
CA ALA A 88 10.12 5.80 -19.66
C ALA A 88 10.78 7.18 -19.40
N SER A 89 10.04 8.13 -18.81
CA SER A 89 10.56 9.43 -18.39
C SER A 89 11.35 9.31 -17.08
N ARG A 90 12.62 9.74 -17.13
CA ARG A 90 13.47 9.80 -15.94
C ARG A 90 12.90 10.74 -14.88
N ASP A 91 12.38 11.90 -15.26
CA ASP A 91 11.82 12.89 -14.34
C ASP A 91 10.61 12.32 -13.58
N ILE A 92 9.77 11.53 -14.26
CA ILE A 92 8.63 10.84 -13.62
C ILE A 92 9.14 9.77 -12.65
N ARG A 93 10.18 9.00 -12.99
CA ARG A 93 10.75 8.02 -12.06
C ARG A 93 11.37 8.68 -10.83
N GLU A 94 12.07 9.80 -10.98
CA GLU A 94 12.61 10.58 -9.85
C GLU A 94 11.48 11.09 -8.95
N GLN A 95 10.41 11.62 -9.53
CA GLN A 95 9.21 12.01 -8.79
C GLN A 95 8.52 10.84 -8.11
N ALA A 96 8.45 9.67 -8.75
CA ALA A 96 7.90 8.45 -8.17
C ALA A 96 8.69 8.02 -6.93
N VAL A 97 10.02 8.04 -6.98
CA VAL A 97 10.90 7.74 -5.85
C VAL A 97 10.71 8.75 -4.71
N GLU A 98 10.53 10.03 -5.03
CA GLU A 98 10.22 11.06 -4.02
C GLU A 98 8.88 10.80 -3.34
N ILE A 99 7.81 10.54 -4.11
CA ILE A 99 6.48 10.17 -3.60
C ILE A 99 6.58 8.96 -2.68
N PHE A 100 7.28 7.92 -3.12
CA PHE A 100 7.43 6.69 -2.35
C PHE A 100 8.20 6.91 -1.04
N THR A 101 9.30 7.68 -1.09
CA THR A 101 10.09 8.04 0.09
C THR A 101 9.23 8.82 1.10
N LYS A 102 8.53 9.87 0.66
CA LYS A 102 7.63 10.65 1.51
C LYS A 102 6.48 9.84 2.10
N ALA A 103 5.96 8.85 1.35
CA ALA A 103 4.93 7.95 1.85
C ALA A 103 5.47 7.07 3.00
N ILE A 104 6.71 6.58 2.88
CA ILE A 104 7.37 5.81 3.94
C ILE A 104 7.61 6.67 5.18
N GLU A 105 8.09 7.91 5.02
CA GLU A 105 8.27 8.87 6.10
C GLU A 105 6.94 9.18 6.81
N LEU A 106 5.90 9.49 6.04
CA LEU A 106 4.56 9.73 6.59
C LEU A 106 4.04 8.51 7.34
N ALA A 107 4.19 7.31 6.78
CA ALA A 107 3.78 6.07 7.43
C ALA A 107 4.47 5.87 8.79
N SER A 108 5.78 6.06 8.84
CA SER A 108 6.56 6.00 10.08
C SER A 108 6.07 7.01 11.12
N ASP A 109 5.85 8.26 10.69
CA ASP A 109 5.44 9.35 11.58
C ASP A 109 4.04 9.17 12.17
N ILE A 110 3.10 8.62 11.42
CA ILE A 110 1.72 8.43 11.89
C ILE A 110 1.46 7.03 12.48
N GLY A 111 2.47 6.15 12.48
CA GLY A 111 2.41 4.83 13.09
C GLY A 111 1.84 3.72 12.20
N VAL A 112 1.71 3.96 10.90
CA VAL A 112 1.39 2.93 9.90
C VAL A 112 2.50 1.87 9.86
N LYS A 113 2.12 0.60 9.76
CA LYS A 113 3.04 -0.53 9.80
C LYS A 113 3.32 -1.14 8.44
N ILE A 114 2.36 -1.06 7.53
CA ILE A 114 2.43 -1.70 6.23
C ILE A 114 2.01 -0.69 5.16
N ILE A 115 2.83 -0.53 4.13
CA ILE A 115 2.48 0.20 2.91
C ILE A 115 2.15 -0.82 1.82
N GLN A 116 0.94 -0.73 1.28
CA GLN A 116 0.57 -1.40 0.05
C GLN A 116 1.14 -0.62 -1.12
N VAL A 117 1.97 -1.29 -1.93
CA VAL A 117 2.54 -0.79 -3.17
C VAL A 117 1.78 -1.42 -4.33
N ILE A 118 1.20 -0.60 -5.20
CA ILE A 118 0.46 -1.13 -6.33
C ILE A 118 1.41 -1.74 -7.37
N GLY A 119 1.05 -2.91 -7.90
CA GLY A 119 1.91 -3.73 -8.75
C GLY A 119 1.93 -3.33 -10.23
N TYR A 120 1.92 -2.03 -10.55
CA TYR A 120 2.10 -1.56 -11.93
C TYR A 120 3.53 -1.07 -12.13
N ASP A 121 4.26 -1.66 -13.08
CA ASP A 121 5.51 -1.05 -13.54
C ASP A 121 5.22 0.30 -14.21
N VAL A 122 4.22 0.34 -15.09
CA VAL A 122 3.57 1.53 -15.64
C VAL A 122 2.06 1.30 -15.73
N PHE A 123 1.25 2.35 -15.73
CA PHE A 123 -0.21 2.24 -15.84
C PHE A 123 -0.74 2.93 -17.11
N TYR A 124 -0.28 4.14 -17.40
CA TYR A 124 -0.70 4.92 -18.57
C TYR A 124 0.32 4.87 -19.71
N GLU A 125 1.36 4.07 -19.57
CA GLU A 125 2.43 3.86 -20.57
C GLU A 125 2.42 2.40 -21.02
N THR A 126 3.18 2.09 -22.08
CA THR A 126 3.35 0.68 -22.51
C THR A 126 4.43 0.01 -21.66
N SER A 127 4.08 -1.14 -21.07
CA SER A 127 5.03 -1.98 -20.33
C SER A 127 5.96 -2.72 -21.27
N ASP A 128 7.26 -2.69 -20.97
CA ASP A 128 8.31 -3.44 -21.65
C ASP A 128 9.41 -3.89 -20.66
N GLU A 129 10.46 -4.54 -21.15
CA GLU A 129 11.58 -5.00 -20.32
C GLU A 129 12.28 -3.83 -19.58
N SER A 130 12.36 -2.67 -20.19
CA SER A 130 13.01 -1.49 -19.59
C SER A 130 12.16 -0.93 -18.44
N THR A 131 10.84 -0.79 -18.64
CA THR A 131 9.91 -0.31 -17.60
C THR A 131 9.91 -1.25 -16.40
N GLN A 132 9.95 -2.56 -16.63
CA GLN A 132 10.02 -3.59 -15.60
C GLN A 132 11.34 -3.55 -14.83
N LEU A 133 12.46 -3.28 -15.50
CA LEU A 133 13.76 -3.09 -14.84
C LEU A 133 13.79 -1.85 -13.95
N TRP A 134 13.32 -0.69 -14.45
CA TRP A 134 13.24 0.53 -13.67
C TRP A 134 12.29 0.39 -12.48
N PHE A 135 11.16 -0.28 -12.67
CA PHE A 135 10.24 -0.60 -11.58
C PHE A 135 10.95 -1.40 -10.48
N LEU A 136 11.66 -2.46 -10.84
CA LEU A 136 12.43 -3.28 -9.89
C LEU A 136 13.50 -2.45 -9.14
N GLU A 137 14.18 -1.52 -9.82
CA GLU A 137 15.12 -0.60 -9.18
C GLU A 137 14.41 0.32 -8.18
N GLY A 138 13.27 0.90 -8.56
CA GLY A 138 12.46 1.73 -7.68
C GLY A 138 11.96 0.97 -6.46
N LEU A 139 11.54 -0.31 -6.62
CA LEU A 139 11.15 -1.17 -5.50
C LEU A 139 12.31 -1.44 -4.55
N ARG A 140 13.54 -1.62 -5.04
CA ARG A 140 14.73 -1.81 -4.20
C ARG A 140 15.06 -0.56 -3.38
N ILE A 141 14.96 0.63 -4.00
CA ILE A 141 15.13 1.91 -3.30
C ILE A 141 14.08 2.03 -2.19
N GLY A 142 12.81 1.78 -2.51
CA GLY A 142 11.72 1.79 -1.54
C GLY A 142 11.95 0.81 -0.39
N ALA A 143 12.35 -0.42 -0.68
CA ALA A 143 12.62 -1.45 0.33
C ALA A 143 13.76 -1.06 1.28
N GLN A 144 14.81 -0.40 0.79
CA GLN A 144 15.88 0.13 1.61
C GLN A 144 15.36 1.23 2.54
N ARG A 145 14.61 2.21 2.03
CA ARG A 145 14.01 3.29 2.82
C ARG A 145 13.03 2.76 3.87
N ALA A 146 12.25 1.77 3.51
CA ALA A 146 11.31 1.12 4.41
C ALA A 146 12.02 0.40 5.57
N ALA A 147 13.15 -0.27 5.29
CA ALA A 147 14.00 -0.87 6.30
C ALA A 147 14.55 0.17 7.30
N GLU A 148 15.02 1.30 6.80
CA GLU A 148 15.52 2.42 7.63
C GLU A 148 14.42 3.02 8.52
N ALA A 149 13.17 3.07 8.01
CA ALA A 149 12.01 3.64 8.70
C ALA A 149 11.25 2.64 9.60
N GLY A 150 11.56 1.34 9.53
CA GLY A 150 10.84 0.29 10.25
C GLY A 150 9.41 0.08 9.74
N VAL A 151 9.18 0.26 8.44
CA VAL A 151 7.88 0.10 7.77
C VAL A 151 7.96 -1.07 6.79
N MET A 152 6.95 -1.94 6.78
CA MET A 152 6.86 -3.06 5.85
C MET A 152 6.24 -2.62 4.53
N LEU A 153 6.79 -3.05 3.41
CA LEU A 153 6.17 -2.90 2.09
C LEU A 153 5.51 -4.21 1.67
N GLY A 154 4.31 -4.12 1.12
CA GLY A 154 3.59 -5.22 0.52
C GLY A 154 3.24 -4.92 -0.94
N LEU A 155 3.76 -5.69 -1.89
CA LEU A 155 3.44 -5.54 -3.30
C LEU A 155 2.12 -6.23 -3.61
N GLU A 156 1.17 -5.47 -4.16
CA GLU A 156 -0.14 -5.95 -4.56
C GLU A 156 -0.11 -6.52 -5.98
N ASN A 157 -0.75 -7.65 -6.20
CA ASN A 157 -1.04 -8.12 -7.55
C ASN A 157 -2.10 -7.24 -8.22
N ALA A 158 -1.91 -6.96 -9.50
CA ALA A 158 -2.76 -6.07 -10.29
C ALA A 158 -3.32 -6.77 -11.53
N ASP A 159 -4.20 -6.11 -12.25
CA ASP A 159 -4.90 -6.60 -13.44
C ASP A 159 -4.06 -6.52 -14.73
N VAL A 160 -2.73 -6.51 -14.61
CA VAL A 160 -1.78 -6.52 -15.73
C VAL A 160 -0.96 -7.80 -15.76
N GLU A 161 -0.68 -8.31 -16.95
CA GLU A 161 0.00 -9.60 -17.16
C GLU A 161 1.30 -9.74 -16.35
N TYR A 162 2.01 -8.65 -16.14
CA TYR A 162 3.28 -8.62 -15.42
C TYR A 162 3.17 -9.09 -13.96
N VAL A 163 2.07 -8.78 -13.28
CA VAL A 163 1.88 -9.06 -11.83
C VAL A 163 0.46 -9.55 -11.49
N ASN A 164 -0.27 -10.16 -12.42
CA ASN A 164 -1.65 -10.59 -12.20
C ASN A 164 -1.80 -11.85 -11.33
N SER A 165 -0.71 -12.36 -10.77
CA SER A 165 -0.75 -13.50 -9.84
C SER A 165 0.21 -13.32 -8.66
N VAL A 166 -0.07 -14.00 -7.55
CA VAL A 166 0.82 -14.01 -6.38
C VAL A 166 2.18 -14.64 -6.71
N GLU A 167 2.22 -15.64 -7.58
CA GLU A 167 3.45 -16.25 -8.04
C GLU A 167 4.38 -15.24 -8.72
N LYS A 168 3.83 -14.39 -9.62
CA LYS A 168 4.58 -13.33 -10.31
C LYS A 168 5.05 -12.25 -9.35
N VAL A 169 4.22 -11.85 -8.39
CA VAL A 169 4.61 -10.91 -7.33
C VAL A 169 5.76 -11.50 -6.49
N MET A 170 5.70 -12.79 -6.13
CA MET A 170 6.77 -13.45 -5.39
C MET A 170 8.09 -13.51 -6.18
N HIS A 171 8.03 -13.53 -7.51
CA HIS A 171 9.24 -13.40 -8.32
C HIS A 171 9.94 -12.06 -8.10
N LEU A 172 9.18 -10.97 -8.01
CA LEU A 172 9.71 -9.64 -7.70
C LEU A 172 10.20 -9.54 -6.25
N VAL A 173 9.45 -10.10 -5.29
CA VAL A 173 9.87 -10.16 -3.88
C VAL A 173 11.25 -10.82 -3.75
N ARG A 174 11.45 -11.94 -4.41
CA ARG A 174 12.76 -12.64 -4.44
C ARG A 174 13.85 -11.80 -5.10
N LYS A 175 13.54 -11.06 -6.17
CA LYS A 175 14.51 -10.17 -6.86
C LYS A 175 14.88 -8.94 -6.04
N VAL A 176 13.95 -8.37 -5.26
CA VAL A 176 14.22 -7.27 -4.33
C VAL A 176 15.07 -7.77 -3.17
N ASN A 177 14.81 -8.99 -2.70
CA ASN A 177 15.58 -9.69 -1.66
C ASN A 177 15.75 -8.85 -0.38
N SER A 178 14.65 -8.33 0.16
CA SER A 178 14.62 -7.57 1.40
C SER A 178 13.57 -8.15 2.35
N PRO A 179 13.87 -8.33 3.64
CA PRO A 179 12.87 -8.76 4.63
C PRO A 179 11.76 -7.71 4.85
N TRP A 180 11.97 -6.48 4.40
CA TRP A 180 11.01 -5.38 4.49
C TRP A 180 10.13 -5.25 3.25
N PHE A 181 10.23 -6.18 2.29
CA PHE A 181 9.44 -6.19 1.06
C PHE A 181 8.80 -7.57 0.85
N ASN A 182 7.48 -7.63 0.91
CA ASN A 182 6.68 -8.85 0.89
C ASN A 182 5.45 -8.71 -0.01
N VAL A 183 4.46 -9.58 0.13
CA VAL A 183 3.27 -9.64 -0.73
C VAL A 183 2.04 -9.09 0.02
N TYR A 184 1.24 -8.30 -0.69
CA TYR A 184 -0.07 -7.82 -0.26
C TYR A 184 -1.12 -8.29 -1.28
N PRO A 185 -1.62 -9.54 -1.23
CA PRO A 185 -2.51 -10.08 -2.24
C PRO A 185 -3.85 -9.34 -2.29
N ASP A 186 -4.34 -9.03 -3.49
CA ASP A 186 -5.71 -8.60 -3.73
C ASP A 186 -6.50 -9.78 -4.32
N MET A 187 -7.48 -10.25 -3.56
CA MET A 187 -8.27 -11.44 -3.90
C MET A 187 -9.21 -11.17 -5.08
N GLY A 188 -9.73 -9.95 -5.20
CA GLY A 188 -10.59 -9.55 -6.31
C GLY A 188 -9.83 -9.48 -7.63
N ASN A 189 -8.61 -8.91 -7.63
CA ASN A 189 -7.74 -8.89 -8.82
C ASN A 189 -7.36 -10.30 -9.28
N LEU A 190 -7.10 -11.22 -8.34
CA LEU A 190 -6.83 -12.63 -8.66
C LEU A 190 -8.06 -13.28 -9.33
N ALA A 191 -9.23 -13.12 -8.75
CA ALA A 191 -10.48 -13.68 -9.30
C ALA A 191 -10.80 -13.09 -10.67
N ALA A 192 -10.65 -11.79 -10.85
CA ALA A 192 -10.86 -11.10 -12.13
C ALA A 192 -9.87 -11.59 -13.21
N SER A 193 -8.65 -11.97 -12.82
CA SER A 193 -7.63 -12.55 -13.70
C SER A 193 -7.83 -14.07 -13.95
N GLY A 194 -8.90 -14.66 -13.43
CA GLY A 194 -9.24 -16.08 -13.64
C GLY A 194 -8.49 -17.06 -12.74
N TYR A 195 -7.77 -16.59 -11.74
CA TYR A 195 -7.09 -17.43 -10.76
C TYR A 195 -8.02 -17.82 -9.61
N ASN A 196 -7.77 -18.98 -9.01
CA ASN A 196 -8.36 -19.32 -7.71
C ASN A 196 -7.56 -18.59 -6.62
N PRO A 197 -8.14 -17.61 -5.90
CA PRO A 197 -7.39 -16.79 -4.95
C PRO A 197 -6.76 -17.63 -3.82
N VAL A 198 -7.48 -18.63 -3.28
CA VAL A 198 -6.98 -19.46 -2.19
C VAL A 198 -5.74 -20.26 -2.59
N SER A 199 -5.71 -20.79 -3.82
CA SER A 199 -4.54 -21.52 -4.32
C SER A 199 -3.34 -20.59 -4.55
N GLN A 200 -3.60 -19.35 -4.95
CA GLN A 200 -2.55 -18.35 -5.17
C GLN A 200 -1.85 -17.94 -3.87
N LEU A 201 -2.56 -17.85 -2.75
CA LEU A 201 -1.95 -17.50 -1.45
C LEU A 201 -0.83 -18.46 -1.04
N ARG A 202 -0.89 -19.73 -1.46
CA ARG A 202 0.14 -20.73 -1.15
C ARG A 202 1.52 -20.41 -1.72
N PHE A 203 1.58 -19.66 -2.84
CA PHE A 203 2.87 -19.25 -3.42
C PHE A 203 3.62 -18.24 -2.53
N ALA A 204 2.91 -17.55 -1.64
CA ALA A 204 3.46 -16.53 -0.75
C ALA A 204 3.39 -16.93 0.73
N GLU A 205 3.34 -18.23 1.04
CA GLU A 205 3.36 -18.70 2.43
C GLU A 205 4.58 -18.15 3.18
N GLY A 206 4.34 -17.50 4.34
CA GLY A 206 5.37 -16.81 5.11
C GLY A 206 5.75 -15.39 4.61
N HIS A 207 5.16 -14.94 3.50
CA HIS A 207 5.43 -13.63 2.89
C HIS A 207 4.20 -12.71 2.79
N ILE A 208 3.04 -13.12 3.28
CA ILE A 208 1.82 -12.31 3.22
C ILE A 208 1.79 -11.37 4.41
N VAL A 209 1.76 -10.06 4.16
CA VAL A 209 1.74 -9.03 5.22
C VAL A 209 0.34 -8.50 5.50
N ALA A 210 -0.52 -8.47 4.51
CA ALA A 210 -1.95 -8.19 4.61
C ALA A 210 -2.64 -8.68 3.33
N VAL A 211 -3.98 -8.59 3.26
CA VAL A 211 -4.77 -9.05 2.11
C VAL A 211 -5.86 -8.02 1.81
N HIS A 212 -6.02 -7.62 0.56
CA HIS A 212 -7.22 -6.92 0.10
C HIS A 212 -8.32 -7.92 -0.26
N ILE A 213 -9.51 -7.66 0.27
CA ILE A 213 -10.73 -8.39 -0.07
C ILE A 213 -11.70 -7.37 -0.67
N LYS A 214 -12.12 -7.61 -1.89
CA LYS A 214 -13.12 -6.82 -2.61
C LYS A 214 -13.92 -7.71 -3.54
N ASP A 215 -15.13 -7.30 -3.90
CA ASP A 215 -16.03 -7.87 -4.88
C ASP A 215 -15.97 -7.13 -6.23
#